data_3d57fdc8997cd2f998d40dd9b1182300
#
_entry.id   3d57fdc8997cd2f998d40dd9b1182300
#
_cell.length_a   1.000
_cell.length_b   1.000
_cell.length_c   1.000
_cell.angle_alpha   90.00
_cell.angle_beta   90.00
_cell.angle_gamma   90.00
#
_symmetry.space_group_name_H-M   'P 1'
#
loop_
_entity.id
_entity.type
_entity.pdbx_description
1 polymer ?
#
loop_
_entity_poly.entity_id
_entity_poly.type
_entity_poly.pdbx_seq_one_letter_code
_entity_poly.pdbx_strand_id
1 'polypeptide(L)'
;MTSPASAPALDAGTALVLIDLQHGILALPTARPGDEILRNAIALAEAFRAHKLPVVLVNVAWSPDGCDLPTTDVDRPGPATAPPAAFSEIPAELAALGDVTVTKRHWGAFTGTELDLQLRRRGIHKIVLAGISTSIGVESTARAAWEHSYGLVFAEDATADLDADSHAHTFGKIFPRIGRVSSTREIIAALDPLS
;
A
#
# COMPACT_ATOMS: atom_id res chain seq x y z
N MET A 1 -30.74 4.77 2.91
CA MET A 1 -30.37 3.64 3.76
C MET A 1 -29.31 2.85 3.01
N THR A 2 -28.03 3.02 3.37
CA THR A 2 -26.93 2.23 2.79
C THR A 2 -27.02 0.83 3.40
N SER A 3 -27.21 -0.19 2.55
CA SER A 3 -27.08 -1.60 2.93
C SER A 3 -25.73 -1.79 3.62
N PRO A 4 -25.61 -2.61 4.70
CA PRO A 4 -24.31 -2.90 5.26
C PRO A 4 -23.40 -3.44 4.16
N ALA A 5 -22.20 -2.87 4.03
CA ALA A 5 -21.24 -3.31 3.03
C ALA A 5 -20.95 -4.79 3.31
N SER A 6 -21.26 -5.66 2.34
CA SER A 6 -20.90 -7.08 2.46
C SER A 6 -19.39 -7.22 2.59
N ALA A 7 -18.90 -8.23 3.32
CA ALA A 7 -17.48 -8.53 3.44
C ALA A 7 -16.78 -8.55 2.06
N PRO A 8 -15.50 -8.15 1.95
CA PRO A 8 -14.80 -8.21 0.68
C PRO A 8 -14.69 -9.67 0.22
N ALA A 9 -15.02 -9.94 -1.04
CA ALA A 9 -14.83 -11.26 -1.63
C ALA A 9 -13.35 -11.42 -2.03
N LEU A 10 -12.61 -12.24 -1.29
CA LEU A 10 -11.21 -12.58 -1.58
C LEU A 10 -11.14 -13.99 -2.19
N ASP A 11 -10.09 -14.30 -2.94
CA ASP A 11 -9.86 -15.58 -3.59
C ASP A 11 -8.35 -15.84 -3.75
N ALA A 12 -7.98 -17.01 -4.30
CA ALA A 12 -6.59 -17.40 -4.49
C ALA A 12 -5.80 -16.49 -5.46
N GLY A 13 -6.48 -15.65 -6.24
CA GLY A 13 -5.87 -14.63 -7.10
C GLY A 13 -5.73 -13.26 -6.42
N THR A 14 -5.73 -13.21 -5.08
CA THR A 14 -5.59 -11.98 -4.30
C THR A 14 -4.17 -11.85 -3.74
N ALA A 15 -3.59 -10.65 -3.79
CA ALA A 15 -2.32 -10.31 -3.14
C ALA A 15 -2.49 -9.15 -2.15
N LEU A 16 -1.67 -9.12 -1.11
CA LEU A 16 -1.49 -7.94 -0.26
C LEU A 16 -0.37 -7.08 -0.84
N VAL A 17 -0.62 -5.79 -1.02
CA VAL A 17 0.38 -4.80 -1.45
C VAL A 17 0.47 -3.69 -0.41
N LEU A 18 1.64 -3.56 0.22
CA LEU A 18 1.92 -2.61 1.30
C LEU A 18 2.84 -1.50 0.79
N ILE A 19 2.35 -0.25 0.86
CA ILE A 19 3.01 0.91 0.27
C ILE A 19 3.79 1.69 1.34
N ASP A 20 5.10 1.81 1.11
CA ASP A 20 6.03 2.72 1.81
C ASP A 20 6.03 2.58 3.35
N LEU A 21 5.79 1.38 3.88
CA LEU A 21 5.94 1.08 5.30
C LEU A 21 7.42 0.86 5.64
N GLN A 22 8.20 1.93 5.51
CA GLN A 22 9.65 2.02 5.69
C GLN A 22 9.99 3.02 6.80
N HIS A 23 11.16 2.90 7.42
CA HIS A 23 11.51 3.66 8.63
C HIS A 23 11.30 5.16 8.49
N GLY A 24 11.75 5.76 7.38
CA GLY A 24 11.62 7.19 7.17
C GLY A 24 10.18 7.69 6.99
N ILE A 25 9.30 6.88 6.45
CA ILE A 25 7.88 7.22 6.25
C ILE A 25 7.07 6.95 7.52
N LEU A 26 7.34 5.82 8.22
CA LEU A 26 6.68 5.50 9.49
C LEU A 26 6.98 6.52 10.60
N ALA A 27 8.13 7.20 10.52
CA ALA A 27 8.51 8.27 11.46
C ALA A 27 7.83 9.62 11.19
N LEU A 28 7.11 9.79 10.09
CA LEU A 28 6.43 11.05 9.77
C LEU A 28 5.22 11.27 10.70
N PRO A 29 4.85 12.54 10.96
CA PRO A 29 3.71 12.87 11.80
C PRO A 29 2.38 12.65 11.04
N THR A 30 2.01 11.39 10.88
CA THR A 30 0.77 10.99 10.23
C THR A 30 -0.44 11.15 11.16
N ALA A 31 -1.63 11.28 10.60
CA ALA A 31 -2.89 11.43 11.33
C ALA A 31 -3.24 10.23 12.23
N ARG A 32 -2.71 9.03 11.89
CA ARG A 32 -2.67 7.85 12.76
C ARG A 32 -1.21 7.50 13.03
N PRO A 33 -0.85 7.04 14.24
CA PRO A 33 0.53 6.67 14.55
C PRO A 33 1.09 5.61 13.61
N GLY A 34 2.32 5.79 13.11
CA GLY A 34 2.96 4.86 12.17
C GLY A 34 3.12 3.45 12.74
N ASP A 35 3.31 3.31 14.06
CA ASP A 35 3.37 2.01 14.73
C ASP A 35 2.02 1.27 14.77
N GLU A 36 0.89 2.00 14.79
CA GLU A 36 -0.44 1.41 14.64
C GLU A 36 -0.64 0.85 13.22
N ILE A 37 -0.27 1.64 12.22
CA ILE A 37 -0.33 1.22 10.81
C ILE A 37 0.55 -0.01 10.57
N LEU A 38 1.77 0.01 11.11
CA LEU A 38 2.69 -1.13 10.98
C LEU A 38 2.13 -2.40 11.63
N ARG A 39 1.56 -2.31 12.85
CA ARG A 39 0.92 -3.47 13.51
C ARG A 39 -0.21 -4.07 12.67
N ASN A 40 -1.08 -3.24 12.10
CA ASN A 40 -2.19 -3.70 11.26
C ASN A 40 -1.68 -4.32 9.96
N ALA A 41 -0.66 -3.74 9.36
CA ALA A 41 -0.02 -4.28 8.15
C ALA A 41 0.66 -5.63 8.40
N ILE A 42 1.34 -5.80 9.55
CA ILE A 42 1.93 -7.09 9.96
C ILE A 42 0.83 -8.13 10.14
N ALA A 43 -0.28 -7.80 10.83
CA ALA A 43 -1.40 -8.72 11.02
C ALA A 43 -2.01 -9.18 9.68
N LEU A 44 -2.17 -8.25 8.71
CA LEU A 44 -2.58 -8.59 7.34
C LEU A 44 -1.56 -9.52 6.66
N ALA A 45 -0.27 -9.20 6.72
CA ALA A 45 0.78 -9.97 6.07
C ALA A 45 0.88 -11.40 6.64
N GLU A 46 0.78 -11.57 7.96
CA GLU A 46 0.73 -12.88 8.62
C GLU A 46 -0.48 -13.70 8.16
N ALA A 47 -1.67 -13.08 8.10
CA ALA A 47 -2.88 -13.75 7.64
C ALA A 47 -2.78 -14.18 6.17
N PHE A 48 -2.28 -13.30 5.28
CA PHE A 48 -2.07 -13.65 3.87
C PHE A 48 -1.10 -14.81 3.70
N ARG A 49 0.01 -14.81 4.42
CA ARG A 49 0.98 -15.92 4.40
C ARG A 49 0.40 -17.24 4.94
N ALA A 50 -0.39 -17.19 6.00
CA ALA A 50 -1.08 -18.37 6.53
C ALA A 50 -1.97 -19.05 5.47
N HIS A 51 -2.58 -18.23 4.58
CA HIS A 51 -3.41 -18.69 3.46
C HIS A 51 -2.61 -18.86 2.14
N LYS A 52 -1.27 -18.79 2.19
CA LYS A 52 -0.37 -18.93 1.02
C LYS A 52 -0.66 -17.90 -0.09
N LEU A 53 -1.16 -16.74 0.28
CA LEU A 53 -1.39 -15.60 -0.61
C LEU A 53 -0.17 -14.68 -0.61
N PRO A 54 0.23 -14.11 -1.76
CA PRO A 54 1.44 -13.32 -1.86
C PRO A 54 1.34 -11.99 -1.12
N VAL A 55 2.46 -11.62 -0.48
CA VAL A 55 2.69 -10.33 0.16
C VAL A 55 3.75 -9.56 -0.62
N VAL A 56 3.38 -8.42 -1.18
CA VAL A 56 4.27 -7.51 -1.91
C VAL A 56 4.54 -6.29 -1.06
N LEU A 57 5.81 -6.05 -0.75
CA LEU A 57 6.28 -4.86 -0.06
C LEU A 57 6.77 -3.85 -1.09
N VAL A 58 6.28 -2.62 -0.99
CA VAL A 58 6.73 -1.53 -1.86
C VAL A 58 7.44 -0.49 -1.01
N ASN A 59 8.64 -0.10 -1.41
CA ASN A 59 9.35 1.02 -0.80
C ASN A 59 9.72 2.09 -1.84
N VAL A 60 9.88 3.32 -1.39
CA VAL A 60 10.42 4.41 -2.19
C VAL A 60 11.89 4.62 -1.81
N ALA A 61 12.77 4.62 -2.82
CA ALA A 61 14.18 4.89 -2.64
C ALA A 61 14.75 5.58 -3.88
N TRP A 62 15.83 6.32 -3.71
CA TRP A 62 16.53 7.01 -4.80
C TRP A 62 18.02 6.72 -4.73
N SER A 63 18.71 6.97 -5.83
CA SER A 63 20.16 6.85 -5.91
C SER A 63 20.84 7.82 -4.92
N PRO A 64 21.95 7.42 -4.28
CA PRO A 64 22.61 8.28 -3.28
C PRO A 64 23.05 9.64 -3.81
N ASP A 65 23.33 9.74 -5.10
CA ASP A 65 23.68 10.99 -5.79
C ASP A 65 22.46 11.85 -6.16
N GLY A 66 21.25 11.35 -5.93
CA GLY A 66 20.00 12.04 -6.21
C GLY A 66 19.66 12.21 -7.68
N CYS A 67 20.36 11.53 -8.60
CA CYS A 67 20.16 11.70 -10.04
C CYS A 67 18.77 11.24 -10.53
N ASP A 68 18.07 10.42 -9.76
CA ASP A 68 16.74 9.88 -10.04
C ASP A 68 15.63 10.47 -9.13
N LEU A 69 15.93 11.55 -8.40
CA LEU A 69 14.92 12.31 -7.69
C LEU A 69 13.94 12.95 -8.69
N PRO A 70 12.63 12.99 -8.38
CA PRO A 70 11.67 13.71 -9.19
C PRO A 70 12.03 15.21 -9.25
N THR A 71 12.40 15.67 -10.43
CA THR A 71 12.70 17.09 -10.69
C THR A 71 11.51 17.70 -11.40
N THR A 72 10.68 18.41 -10.65
CA THR A 72 9.48 19.04 -11.20
C THR A 72 9.35 20.47 -10.68
N ASP A 73 8.82 21.34 -11.52
CA ASP A 73 8.43 22.70 -11.12
C ASP A 73 7.05 22.60 -10.44
N VAL A 74 7.06 22.59 -9.12
CA VAL A 74 5.86 22.39 -8.29
C VAL A 74 5.87 23.34 -7.09
N ASP A 75 4.67 23.71 -6.63
CA ASP A 75 4.51 24.61 -5.47
C ASP A 75 5.05 24.02 -4.16
N ARG A 76 5.08 22.70 -4.04
CA ARG A 76 5.57 21.97 -2.86
C ARG A 76 6.58 20.91 -3.29
N PRO A 77 7.85 21.31 -3.47
CA PRO A 77 8.89 20.36 -3.90
C PRO A 77 9.16 19.30 -2.82
N GLY A 78 9.52 18.12 -3.29
CA GLY A 78 10.05 17.05 -2.44
C GLY A 78 11.47 17.36 -1.93
N PRO A 79 12.18 16.38 -1.36
CA PRO A 79 13.52 16.56 -0.85
C PRO A 79 14.49 16.98 -1.98
N ALA A 80 15.34 17.97 -1.70
CA ALA A 80 16.35 18.45 -2.65
C ALA A 80 17.55 17.49 -2.78
N THR A 81 17.71 16.58 -1.84
CA THR A 81 18.78 15.56 -1.82
C THR A 81 18.19 14.21 -1.46
N ALA A 82 18.80 13.13 -1.93
CA ALA A 82 18.38 11.79 -1.57
C ALA A 82 18.46 11.60 -0.04
N PRO A 83 17.39 11.09 0.60
CA PRO A 83 17.44 10.70 2.00
C PRO A 83 18.51 9.61 2.24
N PRO A 84 19.02 9.45 3.48
CA PRO A 84 19.94 8.38 3.80
C PRO A 84 19.30 7.00 3.55
N ALA A 85 20.10 5.98 3.27
CA ALA A 85 19.63 4.62 2.94
C ALA A 85 18.64 4.05 3.97
N ALA A 86 18.90 4.28 5.26
CA ALA A 86 18.02 3.86 6.35
C ALA A 86 16.57 4.41 6.25
N PHE A 87 16.37 5.52 5.55
CA PHE A 87 15.03 6.07 5.29
C PHE A 87 14.15 5.07 4.51
N SER A 88 14.76 4.35 3.57
CA SER A 88 14.07 3.44 2.64
C SER A 88 14.01 1.99 3.14
N GLU A 89 14.62 1.69 4.27
CA GLU A 89 14.61 0.35 4.86
C GLU A 89 13.24 0.01 5.46
N ILE A 90 12.75 -1.19 5.15
CA ILE A 90 11.51 -1.74 5.70
C ILE A 90 11.85 -2.37 7.06
N PRO A 91 11.03 -2.15 8.12
CA PRO A 91 11.23 -2.82 9.41
C PRO A 91 11.39 -4.33 9.27
N ALA A 92 12.36 -4.89 9.97
CA ALA A 92 12.77 -6.30 9.79
C ALA A 92 11.63 -7.30 9.99
N GLU A 93 10.73 -7.03 10.95
CA GLU A 93 9.55 -7.85 11.22
C GLU A 93 8.56 -7.86 10.03
N LEU A 94 8.41 -6.76 9.31
CA LEU A 94 7.58 -6.71 8.11
C LEU A 94 8.33 -7.28 6.89
N ALA A 95 9.61 -6.97 6.75
CA ALA A 95 10.46 -7.47 5.66
C ALA A 95 10.49 -9.02 5.61
N ALA A 96 10.48 -9.68 6.77
CA ALA A 96 10.44 -11.14 6.89
C ALA A 96 9.14 -11.78 6.37
N LEU A 97 8.07 -10.98 6.20
CA LEU A 97 6.77 -11.44 5.72
C LEU A 97 6.56 -11.22 4.21
N GLY A 98 7.43 -10.44 3.56
CA GLY A 98 7.34 -10.15 2.14
C GLY A 98 7.83 -11.28 1.24
N ASP A 99 7.06 -11.61 0.20
CA ASP A 99 7.47 -12.54 -0.85
C ASP A 99 8.17 -11.83 -2.01
N VAL A 100 7.84 -10.55 -2.21
CA VAL A 100 8.40 -9.67 -3.24
C VAL A 100 8.60 -8.29 -2.65
N THR A 101 9.76 -7.68 -2.94
CA THR A 101 9.99 -6.25 -2.67
C THR A 101 10.11 -5.50 -3.98
N VAL A 102 9.35 -4.42 -4.13
CA VAL A 102 9.35 -3.55 -5.30
C VAL A 102 9.82 -2.16 -4.87
N THR A 103 10.87 -1.65 -5.50
CA THR A 103 11.37 -0.30 -5.22
C THR A 103 10.91 0.67 -6.28
N LYS A 104 10.20 1.71 -5.87
CA LYS A 104 9.71 2.78 -6.75
C LYS A 104 10.50 4.09 -6.59
N ARG A 105 10.36 4.97 -7.58
CA ARG A 105 10.95 6.33 -7.60
C ARG A 105 9.88 7.41 -7.60
N HIS A 106 8.65 7.05 -7.94
CA HIS A 106 7.47 7.92 -8.08
C HIS A 106 6.42 7.60 -7.03
N TRP A 107 5.32 8.31 -7.03
CA TRP A 107 4.23 8.09 -6.09
C TRP A 107 3.56 6.73 -6.28
N GLY A 108 3.17 6.41 -7.51
CA GLY A 108 2.51 5.15 -7.84
C GLY A 108 3.48 3.98 -7.99
N ALA A 109 3.12 2.83 -7.45
CA ALA A 109 3.97 1.64 -7.45
C ALA A 109 4.02 0.90 -8.80
N PHE A 110 3.13 1.22 -9.74
CA PHE A 110 3.16 0.65 -11.09
C PHE A 110 4.09 1.42 -12.05
N THR A 111 4.36 2.68 -11.75
CA THR A 111 5.15 3.54 -12.64
C THR A 111 6.63 3.23 -12.57
N GLY A 112 7.19 2.71 -13.66
CA GLY A 112 8.61 2.42 -13.79
C GLY A 112 9.12 1.29 -12.89
N THR A 113 8.23 0.35 -12.52
CA THR A 113 8.57 -0.81 -11.68
C THR A 113 8.11 -2.12 -12.32
N GLU A 114 8.49 -3.24 -11.73
CA GLU A 114 8.03 -4.57 -12.12
C GLU A 114 6.75 -5.03 -11.40
N LEU A 115 6.03 -4.17 -10.68
CA LEU A 115 4.87 -4.59 -9.86
C LEU A 115 3.83 -5.34 -10.68
N ASP A 116 3.37 -4.80 -11.81
CA ASP A 116 2.39 -5.47 -12.67
C ASP A 116 2.88 -6.83 -13.14
N LEU A 117 4.14 -6.91 -13.58
CA LEU A 117 4.76 -8.17 -14.01
C LEU A 117 4.77 -9.21 -12.89
N GLN A 118 5.13 -8.82 -11.66
CA GLN A 118 5.18 -9.69 -10.51
C GLN A 118 3.78 -10.22 -10.13
N LEU A 119 2.77 -9.36 -10.19
CA LEU A 119 1.38 -9.74 -9.91
C LEU A 119 0.82 -10.66 -11.01
N ARG A 120 0.98 -10.32 -12.30
CA ARG A 120 0.47 -11.12 -13.43
C ARG A 120 1.11 -12.51 -13.47
N ARG A 121 2.41 -12.64 -13.25
CA ARG A 121 3.11 -13.95 -13.22
C ARG A 121 2.61 -14.88 -12.12
N ARG A 122 1.97 -14.33 -11.07
CA ARG A 122 1.36 -15.11 -9.97
C ARG A 122 -0.15 -15.31 -10.15
N GLY A 123 -0.71 -14.90 -11.30
CA GLY A 123 -2.15 -15.01 -11.55
C GLY A 123 -2.99 -14.06 -10.70
N ILE A 124 -2.40 -12.99 -10.15
CA ILE A 124 -3.12 -12.05 -9.32
C ILE A 124 -3.99 -11.14 -10.18
N HIS A 125 -5.24 -10.99 -9.76
CA HIS A 125 -6.23 -10.11 -10.37
C HIS A 125 -6.94 -9.22 -9.35
N LYS A 126 -6.63 -9.40 -8.06
CA LYS A 126 -7.17 -8.60 -6.96
C LYS A 126 -6.05 -8.19 -5.99
N ILE A 127 -6.15 -6.98 -5.45
CA ILE A 127 -5.15 -6.41 -4.54
C ILE A 127 -5.85 -5.91 -3.29
N VAL A 128 -5.39 -6.35 -2.12
CA VAL A 128 -5.61 -5.66 -0.85
C VAL A 128 -4.49 -4.64 -0.70
N LEU A 129 -4.84 -3.37 -0.58
CA LEU A 129 -3.90 -2.24 -0.57
C LEU A 129 -3.94 -1.51 0.76
N ALA A 130 -2.76 -1.21 1.31
CA ALA A 130 -2.57 -0.44 2.54
C ALA A 130 -1.24 0.32 2.50
N GLY A 131 -0.97 1.18 3.48
CA GLY A 131 0.30 1.88 3.63
C GLY A 131 0.19 3.40 3.83
N ILE A 132 1.28 4.12 3.56
CA ILE A 132 1.44 5.57 3.76
C ILE A 132 2.07 6.21 2.51
N SER A 133 1.61 7.39 2.00
CA SER A 133 0.46 8.18 2.44
C SER A 133 -0.74 7.88 1.57
N THR A 134 -1.93 7.94 2.19
CA THR A 134 -3.20 7.67 1.54
C THR A 134 -3.38 8.41 0.22
N SER A 135 -3.32 9.75 0.24
CA SER A 135 -3.58 10.63 -0.92
C SER A 135 -2.41 10.72 -1.90
N ILE A 136 -1.27 10.11 -1.58
CA ILE A 136 -0.05 10.15 -2.40
C ILE A 136 0.25 8.77 -2.98
N GLY A 137 1.04 7.95 -2.28
CA GLY A 137 1.51 6.66 -2.78
C GLY A 137 0.39 5.63 -2.93
N VAL A 138 -0.51 5.55 -1.93
CA VAL A 138 -1.60 4.56 -1.93
C VAL A 138 -2.63 4.90 -3.01
N GLU A 139 -3.12 6.13 -3.08
CA GLU A 139 -4.11 6.54 -4.09
C GLU A 139 -3.56 6.47 -5.52
N SER A 140 -2.30 6.92 -5.74
CA SER A 140 -1.68 6.81 -7.07
C SER A 140 -1.55 5.35 -7.52
N THR A 141 -1.18 4.45 -6.61
CA THR A 141 -1.12 3.01 -6.88
C THR A 141 -2.51 2.43 -7.13
N ALA A 142 -3.51 2.83 -6.35
CA ALA A 142 -4.89 2.37 -6.49
C ALA A 142 -5.50 2.74 -7.85
N ARG A 143 -5.32 3.99 -8.29
CA ARG A 143 -5.81 4.46 -9.59
C ARG A 143 -5.17 3.68 -10.74
N ALA A 144 -3.86 3.51 -10.73
CA ALA A 144 -3.16 2.71 -11.74
C ALA A 144 -3.61 1.24 -11.71
N ALA A 145 -3.75 0.62 -10.53
CA ALA A 145 -4.23 -0.74 -10.39
C ALA A 145 -5.64 -0.92 -11.00
N TRP A 146 -6.55 0.02 -10.74
CA TRP A 146 -7.89 0.00 -11.32
C TRP A 146 -7.86 0.11 -12.84
N GLU A 147 -7.04 0.99 -13.41
CA GLU A 147 -6.85 1.13 -14.86
C GLU A 147 -6.22 -0.12 -15.49
N HIS A 148 -5.39 -0.85 -14.73
CA HIS A 148 -4.87 -2.17 -15.10
C HIS A 148 -5.87 -3.33 -14.86
N SER A 149 -7.12 -3.02 -14.49
CA SER A 149 -8.21 -3.99 -14.27
C SER A 149 -7.98 -4.92 -13.07
N TYR A 150 -7.28 -4.47 -12.04
CA TYR A 150 -7.25 -5.16 -10.75
C TYR A 150 -8.50 -4.84 -9.92
N GLY A 151 -9.09 -5.86 -9.30
CA GLY A 151 -10.04 -5.65 -8.20
C GLY A 151 -9.33 -5.11 -6.98
N LEU A 152 -9.94 -4.16 -6.24
CA LEU A 152 -9.30 -3.48 -5.13
C LEU A 152 -10.09 -3.61 -3.84
N VAL A 153 -9.37 -3.85 -2.74
CA VAL A 153 -9.83 -3.73 -1.37
C VAL A 153 -8.84 -2.84 -0.61
N PHE A 154 -9.34 -1.88 0.14
CA PHE A 154 -8.53 -0.92 0.89
C PHE A 154 -8.66 -1.18 2.39
N ALA A 155 -7.55 -1.45 3.07
CA ALA A 155 -7.50 -1.60 4.51
C ALA A 155 -7.37 -0.21 5.17
N GLU A 156 -8.49 0.39 5.58
CA GLU A 156 -8.50 1.77 6.06
C GLU A 156 -7.67 1.95 7.33
N ASP A 157 -7.77 1.03 8.27
CA ASP A 157 -7.05 1.07 9.56
C ASP A 157 -5.58 0.65 9.47
N ALA A 158 -5.14 0.13 8.31
CA ALA A 158 -3.73 -0.11 7.96
C ALA A 158 -3.18 0.96 7.00
N THR A 159 -3.88 2.10 6.85
CA THR A 159 -3.53 3.19 5.95
C THR A 159 -3.59 4.52 6.70
N ALA A 160 -2.63 5.40 6.44
CA ALA A 160 -2.59 6.74 7.01
C ALA A 160 -2.11 7.79 6.00
N ASP A 161 -2.40 9.04 6.31
CA ASP A 161 -1.89 10.23 5.62
C ASP A 161 -1.25 11.20 6.62
N LEU A 162 -0.48 12.15 6.13
CA LEU A 162 0.03 13.27 6.93
C LEU A 162 -1.10 14.25 7.27
N ASP A 163 -2.14 14.30 6.42
CA ASP A 163 -3.31 15.15 6.56
C ASP A 163 -4.57 14.31 6.71
N ALA A 164 -5.28 14.48 7.82
CA ALA A 164 -6.51 13.75 8.13
C ALA A 164 -7.65 14.03 7.13
N ASP A 165 -7.76 15.26 6.62
CA ASP A 165 -8.79 15.62 5.65
C ASP A 165 -8.53 14.98 4.28
N SER A 166 -7.29 14.91 3.85
CA SER A 166 -6.86 14.19 2.64
C SER A 166 -7.17 12.69 2.75
N HIS A 167 -6.86 12.07 3.91
CA HIS A 167 -7.22 10.68 4.19
C HIS A 167 -8.73 10.46 4.08
N ALA A 168 -9.52 11.28 4.80
CA ALA A 168 -10.97 11.18 4.82
C ALA A 168 -11.58 11.41 3.42
N HIS A 169 -11.04 12.35 2.64
CA HIS A 169 -11.47 12.58 1.27
C HIS A 169 -11.24 11.36 0.39
N THR A 170 -10.05 10.80 0.41
CA THR A 170 -9.69 9.65 -0.42
C THR A 170 -10.55 8.43 -0.07
N PHE A 171 -10.68 8.09 1.22
CA PHE A 171 -11.50 6.96 1.67
C PHE A 171 -13.00 7.18 1.48
N GLY A 172 -13.48 8.43 1.62
CA GLY A 172 -14.90 8.75 1.50
C GLY A 172 -15.37 9.02 0.07
N LYS A 173 -14.49 9.45 -0.84
CA LYS A 173 -14.88 9.93 -2.17
C LYS A 173 -14.23 9.18 -3.34
N ILE A 174 -13.00 8.72 -3.20
CA ILE A 174 -12.22 8.14 -4.30
C ILE A 174 -12.29 6.61 -4.24
N PHE A 175 -11.84 6.01 -3.16
CA PHE A 175 -11.72 4.55 -3.05
C PHE A 175 -13.05 3.81 -3.23
N PRO A 176 -14.22 4.29 -2.73
CA PRO A 176 -15.50 3.62 -2.99
C PRO A 176 -15.91 3.54 -4.46
N ARG A 177 -15.27 4.31 -5.35
CA ARG A 177 -15.53 4.30 -6.79
C ARG A 177 -14.71 3.26 -7.55
N ILE A 178 -13.57 2.84 -6.98
CA ILE A 178 -12.61 1.97 -7.66
C ILE A 178 -12.35 0.66 -6.90
N GLY A 179 -12.92 0.51 -5.71
CA GLY A 179 -12.76 -0.71 -4.90
C GLY A 179 -13.65 -0.70 -3.68
N ARG A 180 -13.34 -1.59 -2.75
CA ARG A 180 -14.06 -1.76 -1.49
C ARG A 180 -13.21 -1.29 -0.32
N VAL A 181 -13.77 -0.45 0.53
CA VAL A 181 -13.16 -0.05 1.80
C VAL A 181 -13.53 -1.08 2.87
N SER A 182 -12.56 -1.50 3.66
CA SER A 182 -12.73 -2.49 4.71
C SER A 182 -11.70 -2.26 5.83
N SER A 183 -11.88 -2.93 6.96
CA SER A 183 -10.91 -2.94 8.05
C SER A 183 -9.99 -4.16 7.96
N THR A 184 -8.81 -4.07 8.60
CA THR A 184 -7.89 -5.22 8.80
C THR A 184 -8.62 -6.45 9.29
N ARG A 185 -9.47 -6.30 10.32
CA ARG A 185 -10.24 -7.41 10.89
C ARG A 185 -11.19 -8.06 9.88
N GLU A 186 -11.92 -7.27 9.10
CA GLU A 186 -12.86 -7.78 8.11
C GLU A 186 -12.14 -8.46 6.94
N ILE A 187 -10.99 -7.93 6.53
CA ILE A 187 -10.16 -8.54 5.50
C ILE A 187 -9.62 -9.89 5.96
N ILE A 188 -9.10 -9.98 7.19
CA ILE A 188 -8.61 -11.24 7.77
C ILE A 188 -9.74 -12.27 7.85
N ALA A 189 -10.92 -11.87 8.37
CA ALA A 189 -12.08 -12.75 8.43
C ALA A 189 -12.57 -13.24 7.05
N ALA A 190 -12.33 -12.45 5.99
CA ALA A 190 -12.69 -12.84 4.62
C ALA A 190 -11.70 -13.85 3.98
N LEU A 191 -10.54 -14.09 4.60
CA LEU A 191 -9.59 -15.13 4.18
C LEU A 191 -9.98 -16.52 4.70
N ASP A 192 -10.66 -16.63 5.85
CA ASP A 192 -10.99 -17.93 6.49
C ASP A 192 -11.69 -18.93 5.55
N PRO A 193 -12.63 -18.54 4.67
CA PRO A 193 -13.26 -19.46 3.71
C PRO A 193 -12.32 -20.02 2.63
N LEU A 194 -11.09 -19.50 2.52
CA LEU A 194 -10.08 -19.94 1.53
C LEU A 194 -9.20 -21.08 2.06
N SER A 195 -9.40 -21.52 3.30
CA SER A 195 -8.60 -22.55 3.99
C SER A 195 -8.95 -23.97 3.55
#